data_14b220223a96d5b5ab33cfec394c28b8
#
_entry.id   14b220223a96d5b5ab33cfec394c28b8
#
_cell.length_a   1.000
_cell.length_b   1.000
_cell.length_c   1.000
_cell.angle_alpha   90.00
_cell.angle_beta   90.00
_cell.angle_gamma   90.00
#
_symmetry.space_group_name_H-M   'P 1'
#
loop_
_entity.id
_entity.type
_entity.pdbx_description
1 polymer ?
#
loop_
_entity_poly.entity_id
_entity_poly.type
_entity_poly.pdbx_seq_one_letter_code
_entity_poly.pdbx_strand_id
1 'polypeptide(L)'
;VSISSGETNSQTFTMISTIKPKEPRRMLVMAEVGYHSSQVSYGGMIGFVRKNGAYVKFRSDFGSASADLECDDSGALTSGGEGTPYYKEGFSQKSRLSVTAGYLRQLWKPVYVYAGGGYGSRTLAWETVEGELVKNTDHSASGVAAELGVIGRLGKFALSVGFHTVNFKHHEVAVGIGIMF
;
A
#
# COMPACT_ATOMS: atom_id res chain seq x y z
N VAL A 1 -39.63 68.58 -40.50
CA VAL A 1 -38.57 67.59 -40.45
C VAL A 1 -38.70 66.87 -39.13
N SER A 2 -39.12 65.59 -39.18
CA SER A 2 -39.32 64.73 -38.02
C SER A 2 -38.03 63.93 -37.80
N ILE A 3 -37.41 64.10 -36.64
CA ILE A 3 -36.23 63.30 -36.23
C ILE A 3 -36.78 62.14 -35.43
N SER A 4 -36.71 60.94 -35.98
CA SER A 4 -36.99 59.70 -35.26
C SER A 4 -35.77 59.34 -34.34
N SER A 5 -36.00 59.31 -33.06
CA SER A 5 -34.98 58.83 -32.07
C SER A 5 -34.88 57.32 -32.16
N GLY A 6 -33.73 56.86 -32.58
CA GLY A 6 -33.41 55.41 -32.59
C GLY A 6 -33.37 54.85 -31.19
N GLU A 7 -34.16 53.83 -30.92
CA GLU A 7 -34.05 53.00 -29.70
C GLU A 7 -32.76 52.22 -29.74
N THR A 8 -31.89 52.53 -28.76
CA THR A 8 -30.69 51.75 -28.55
C THR A 8 -31.06 50.50 -27.77
N ASN A 9 -31.16 49.37 -28.45
CA ASN A 9 -31.44 48.09 -27.86
C ASN A 9 -30.15 47.55 -27.19
N SER A 10 -29.93 47.92 -25.93
CA SER A 10 -28.82 47.39 -25.17
C SER A 10 -29.11 45.96 -24.68
N GLN A 11 -28.64 44.99 -25.45
CA GLN A 11 -28.64 43.58 -24.98
C GLN A 11 -27.57 43.40 -23.91
N THR A 12 -28.00 43.28 -22.67
CA THR A 12 -27.12 42.93 -21.58
C THR A 12 -26.78 41.43 -21.65
N PHE A 13 -25.63 41.11 -22.21
CA PHE A 13 -25.09 39.72 -22.14
C PHE A 13 -24.63 39.41 -20.73
N THR A 14 -25.44 38.72 -19.95
CA THR A 14 -25.01 38.15 -18.66
C THR A 14 -24.19 36.92 -18.95
N MET A 15 -22.87 37.05 -18.93
CA MET A 15 -21.97 35.88 -18.90
C MET A 15 -22.14 35.14 -17.56
N ILE A 16 -22.98 34.11 -17.56
CA ILE A 16 -23.05 33.18 -16.47
C ILE A 16 -21.79 32.32 -16.55
N SER A 17 -20.73 32.73 -15.86
CA SER A 17 -19.56 31.93 -15.65
C SER A 17 -19.97 30.72 -14.80
N THR A 18 -20.24 29.59 -15.45
CA THR A 18 -20.50 28.32 -14.77
C THR A 18 -19.17 27.79 -14.22
N ILE A 19 -18.64 28.43 -13.18
CA ILE A 19 -17.52 27.90 -12.40
C ILE A 19 -18.06 26.67 -11.68
N LYS A 20 -17.78 25.48 -12.25
CA LYS A 20 -18.07 24.23 -11.53
C LYS A 20 -17.32 24.28 -10.20
N PRO A 21 -18.02 24.19 -9.06
CA PRO A 21 -17.36 24.22 -7.76
C PRO A 21 -16.30 23.11 -7.72
N LYS A 22 -15.09 23.50 -7.37
CA LYS A 22 -13.97 22.56 -7.22
C LYS A 22 -14.36 21.56 -6.15
N GLU A 23 -14.37 20.26 -6.47
CA GLU A 23 -14.62 19.21 -5.46
C GLU A 23 -13.66 19.38 -4.28
N PRO A 24 -14.11 19.25 -3.03
CA PRO A 24 -13.26 19.39 -1.85
C PRO A 24 -12.17 18.31 -1.83
N ARG A 25 -11.02 18.62 -1.28
CA ARG A 25 -10.01 17.60 -0.95
C ARG A 25 -10.58 16.72 0.14
N ARG A 26 -10.32 15.44 0.04
CA ARG A 26 -10.71 14.44 1.02
C ARG A 26 -9.46 13.82 1.62
N MET A 27 -9.48 13.62 2.92
CA MET A 27 -8.48 12.83 3.62
C MET A 27 -8.98 11.39 3.72
N LEU A 28 -8.10 10.44 3.44
CA LEU A 28 -8.33 9.00 3.56
C LEU A 28 -7.46 8.46 4.68
N VAL A 29 -8.07 7.73 5.60
CA VAL A 29 -7.36 6.95 6.64
C VAL A 29 -7.94 5.55 6.62
N MET A 30 -7.09 4.54 6.47
CA MET A 30 -7.50 3.14 6.39
C MET A 30 -6.63 2.25 7.25
N ALA A 31 -7.24 1.22 7.82
CA ALA A 31 -6.55 0.05 8.35
C ALA A 31 -6.66 -1.09 7.33
N GLU A 32 -5.61 -1.87 7.18
CA GLU A 32 -5.53 -2.95 6.20
C GLU A 32 -5.01 -4.24 6.84
N VAL A 33 -5.48 -5.35 6.32
CA VAL A 33 -4.98 -6.69 6.63
C VAL A 33 -4.56 -7.34 5.33
N GLY A 34 -3.33 -7.80 5.29
CA GLY A 34 -2.79 -8.54 4.15
C GLY A 34 -2.63 -10.02 4.47
N TYR A 35 -2.77 -10.86 3.46
CA TYR A 35 -2.63 -12.30 3.56
C TYR A 35 -1.70 -12.84 2.48
N HIS A 36 -0.75 -13.67 2.90
CA HIS A 36 0.16 -14.41 2.02
C HIS A 36 0.57 -15.73 2.68
N SER A 37 0.30 -16.87 2.03
CA SER A 37 0.80 -18.20 2.41
C SER A 37 0.80 -18.46 3.92
N SER A 38 -0.35 -18.37 4.58
CA SER A 38 -0.53 -18.55 6.03
C SER A 38 0.10 -17.47 6.93
N GLN A 39 0.51 -16.34 6.36
CA GLN A 39 0.99 -15.18 7.10
C GLN A 39 0.01 -14.02 6.96
N VAL A 40 -0.26 -13.37 8.08
CA VAL A 40 -1.09 -12.17 8.15
C VAL A 40 -0.19 -10.97 8.39
N SER A 41 -0.43 -9.89 7.69
CA SER A 41 0.20 -8.59 7.93
C SER A 41 -0.87 -7.55 8.24
N TYR A 42 -0.52 -6.57 9.04
CA TYR A 42 -1.38 -5.47 9.42
C TYR A 42 -0.77 -4.18 8.93
N GLY A 43 -1.59 -3.25 8.51
CA GLY A 43 -1.10 -2.00 7.99
C GLY A 43 -2.09 -0.87 8.06
N GLY A 44 -1.64 0.28 7.62
CA GLY A 44 -2.46 1.47 7.49
C GLY A 44 -2.07 2.29 6.28
N MET A 45 -3.05 2.98 5.72
CA MET A 45 -2.89 3.93 4.63
C MET A 45 -3.42 5.29 5.05
N ILE A 46 -2.64 6.32 4.78
CA ILE A 46 -3.07 7.71 4.91
C ILE A 46 -2.88 8.37 3.54
N GLY A 47 -3.90 9.07 3.06
CA GLY A 47 -3.85 9.72 1.76
C GLY A 47 -4.71 10.96 1.68
N PHE A 48 -4.45 11.76 0.65
CA PHE A 48 -5.26 12.91 0.29
C PHE A 48 -5.68 12.77 -1.16
N VAL A 49 -6.96 12.89 -1.43
CA VAL A 49 -7.50 12.75 -2.77
C VAL A 49 -8.56 13.81 -3.04
N ARG A 50 -8.53 14.32 -4.25
CA ARG A 50 -9.62 15.08 -4.84
C ARG A 50 -10.17 14.29 -6.04
N LYS A 51 -9.70 14.58 -7.24
CA LYS A 51 -9.76 13.73 -8.42
C LYS A 51 -8.48 12.90 -8.53
N ASN A 52 -7.37 13.53 -8.19
CA ASN A 52 -6.03 12.96 -8.10
C ASN A 52 -5.48 13.23 -6.70
N GLY A 53 -4.63 12.36 -6.20
CA GLY A 53 -4.06 12.46 -4.88
C GLY A 53 -2.83 11.59 -4.68
N ALA A 54 -2.34 11.57 -3.46
CA ALA A 54 -1.21 10.78 -3.04
C ALA A 54 -1.53 10.06 -1.73
N TYR A 55 -0.81 9.00 -1.46
CA TYR A 55 -0.91 8.25 -0.21
C TYR A 55 0.46 7.75 0.24
N VAL A 56 0.52 7.42 1.52
CA VAL A 56 1.59 6.64 2.14
C VAL A 56 0.94 5.47 2.87
N LYS A 57 1.57 4.32 2.78
CA LYS A 57 1.12 3.09 3.41
C LYS A 57 2.28 2.45 4.17
N PHE A 58 1.97 1.95 5.33
CA PHE A 58 2.83 1.15 6.18
C PHE A 58 2.20 -0.21 6.41
N ARG A 59 3.01 -1.27 6.42
CA ARG A 59 2.55 -2.62 6.71
C ARG A 59 3.63 -3.41 7.44
N SER A 60 3.22 -4.17 8.45
CA SER A 60 4.10 -5.03 9.24
C SER A 60 3.32 -6.25 9.75
N ASP A 61 4.00 -7.34 10.03
CA ASP A 61 3.48 -8.47 10.81
C ASP A 61 3.82 -8.35 12.31
N PHE A 62 4.53 -7.27 12.68
CA PHE A 62 5.06 -7.01 14.03
C PHE A 62 5.96 -8.14 14.56
N GLY A 63 6.37 -9.04 13.67
CA GLY A 63 7.35 -10.07 13.98
C GLY A 63 8.75 -9.49 14.10
N SER A 64 9.59 -10.16 14.85
CA SER A 64 11.02 -9.90 14.92
C SER A 64 11.76 -11.17 14.54
N ALA A 65 12.52 -11.12 13.46
CA ALA A 65 13.40 -12.20 13.03
C ALA A 65 14.76 -11.58 12.71
N SER A 66 15.65 -11.56 13.70
CA SER A 66 17.03 -11.15 13.53
C SER A 66 17.92 -12.37 13.70
N ALA A 67 18.82 -12.59 12.77
CA ALA A 67 19.75 -13.72 12.80
C ALA A 67 21.12 -13.26 12.30
N ASP A 68 22.15 -13.70 12.97
CA ASP A 68 23.56 -13.43 12.61
C ASP A 68 24.10 -14.47 11.63
N LEU A 69 23.44 -15.63 11.56
CA LEU A 69 23.75 -16.72 10.65
C LEU A 69 22.81 -16.71 9.44
N GLU A 70 23.30 -17.15 8.29
CA GLU A 70 22.49 -17.29 7.08
C GLU A 70 22.62 -18.71 6.52
N CYS A 71 21.52 -19.26 6.01
CA CYS A 71 21.46 -20.55 5.33
C CYS A 71 20.70 -20.47 4.01
N ASP A 72 20.90 -21.48 3.19
CA ASP A 72 20.09 -21.73 1.99
C ASP A 72 18.81 -22.52 2.31
N ASP A 73 18.07 -22.92 1.27
CA ASP A 73 16.83 -23.68 1.39
C ASP A 73 17.07 -25.14 1.89
N SER A 74 18.28 -25.66 1.74
CA SER A 74 18.68 -26.98 2.29
C SER A 74 19.00 -26.93 3.77
N GLY A 75 19.14 -25.73 4.36
CA GLY A 75 19.55 -25.48 5.74
C GLY A 75 21.06 -25.45 5.94
N ALA A 76 21.85 -25.55 4.85
CA ALA A 76 23.30 -25.41 4.95
C ALA A 76 23.68 -23.96 5.19
N LEU A 77 24.61 -23.72 6.11
CA LEU A 77 25.10 -22.37 6.41
C LEU A 77 25.85 -21.80 5.23
N THR A 78 25.44 -20.60 4.82
CA THR A 78 26.07 -19.82 3.74
C THR A 78 26.89 -18.64 4.27
N SER A 79 26.64 -18.21 5.51
CA SER A 79 27.35 -17.15 6.19
C SER A 79 27.30 -17.33 7.71
N GLY A 80 28.39 -16.97 8.38
CA GLY A 80 28.52 -17.03 9.84
C GLY A 80 28.97 -18.38 10.41
N GLY A 81 29.13 -19.41 9.57
CA GLY A 81 29.55 -20.76 9.99
C GLY A 81 29.66 -21.71 8.81
N GLU A 82 30.03 -22.95 9.11
CA GLU A 82 30.13 -24.05 8.15
C GLU A 82 29.24 -25.22 8.56
N GLY A 83 28.73 -25.97 7.56
CA GLY A 83 27.93 -27.18 7.77
C GLY A 83 26.43 -26.93 7.83
N THR A 84 25.68 -27.92 8.27
CA THR A 84 24.22 -27.86 8.39
C THR A 84 23.85 -28.08 9.86
N PRO A 85 23.44 -27.06 10.59
CA PRO A 85 22.98 -27.20 11.96
C PRO A 85 21.67 -28.01 12.04
N TYR A 86 21.40 -28.59 13.21
CA TYR A 86 20.12 -29.23 13.47
C TYR A 86 19.05 -28.18 13.79
N TYR A 87 17.98 -28.16 13.00
CA TYR A 87 16.86 -27.24 13.18
C TYR A 87 15.75 -27.87 14.03
N LYS A 88 15.09 -27.07 14.87
CA LYS A 88 13.87 -27.47 15.55
C LYS A 88 12.71 -27.55 14.56
N GLU A 89 12.04 -28.68 14.50
CA GLU A 89 10.89 -28.87 13.63
C GLU A 89 9.73 -27.93 14.00
N GLY A 90 9.22 -27.19 13.03
CA GLY A 90 8.09 -26.27 13.22
C GLY A 90 8.41 -24.92 13.87
N PHE A 91 9.65 -24.69 14.32
CA PHE A 91 10.05 -23.42 14.93
C PHE A 91 10.69 -22.48 13.91
N SER A 92 9.96 -21.46 13.52
CA SER A 92 10.46 -20.40 12.64
C SER A 92 9.98 -19.05 13.09
N GLN A 93 10.84 -18.05 13.02
CA GLN A 93 10.49 -16.65 13.23
C GLN A 93 10.36 -15.95 11.88
N LYS A 94 9.40 -15.07 11.80
CA LYS A 94 9.08 -14.33 10.59
C LYS A 94 8.99 -12.87 10.92
N SER A 95 9.49 -12.02 10.04
CA SER A 95 9.37 -10.58 10.14
C SER A 95 9.09 -10.00 8.78
N ARG A 96 8.13 -9.09 8.73
CA ARG A 96 7.78 -8.36 7.52
C ARG A 96 7.57 -6.89 7.84
N LEU A 97 8.16 -6.05 7.00
CA LEU A 97 7.98 -4.62 7.04
C LEU A 97 7.89 -4.10 5.60
N SER A 98 6.97 -3.22 5.32
CA SER A 98 6.96 -2.47 4.07
C SER A 98 6.44 -1.05 4.27
N VAL A 99 7.05 -0.13 3.53
CA VAL A 99 6.62 1.27 3.43
C VAL A 99 6.51 1.60 1.95
N THR A 100 5.34 2.04 1.54
CA THR A 100 5.05 2.42 0.16
C THR A 100 4.41 3.80 0.11
N ALA A 101 4.63 4.49 -0.98
CA ALA A 101 3.96 5.74 -1.31
C ALA A 101 3.55 5.71 -2.78
N GLY A 102 2.48 6.42 -3.11
CA GLY A 102 1.99 6.36 -4.47
C GLY A 102 0.89 7.35 -4.77
N TYR A 103 0.28 7.09 -5.89
CA TYR A 103 -0.72 7.93 -6.50
C TYR A 103 -2.12 7.34 -6.34
N LEU A 104 -3.08 8.19 -6.01
CA LEU A 104 -4.50 7.91 -5.88
C LEU A 104 -5.27 8.64 -6.96
N ARG A 105 -6.15 7.95 -7.68
CA ARG A 105 -6.99 8.55 -8.71
C ARG A 105 -8.44 8.10 -8.59
N GLN A 106 -9.34 9.04 -8.60
CA GLN A 106 -10.76 8.76 -8.77
C GLN A 106 -11.05 8.44 -10.24
N LEU A 107 -11.54 7.22 -10.51
CA LEU A 107 -12.00 6.83 -11.83
C LEU A 107 -13.42 7.36 -12.08
N TRP A 108 -14.33 7.01 -11.19
CA TRP A 108 -15.71 7.51 -11.13
C TRP A 108 -16.18 7.51 -9.67
N LYS A 109 -17.27 8.17 -9.38
CA LYS A 109 -17.88 8.10 -8.04
C LYS A 109 -18.64 6.76 -7.93
N PRO A 110 -18.35 5.90 -6.92
CA PRO A 110 -17.50 6.13 -5.73
C PRO A 110 -16.14 5.42 -5.76
N VAL A 111 -15.56 5.15 -6.93
CA VAL A 111 -14.40 4.25 -7.11
C VAL A 111 -13.11 5.01 -7.34
N TYR A 112 -12.08 4.60 -6.61
CA TYR A 112 -10.71 5.10 -6.72
C TYR A 112 -9.77 3.94 -7.00
N VAL A 113 -8.69 4.20 -7.72
CA VAL A 113 -7.56 3.29 -7.90
C VAL A 113 -6.33 3.90 -7.28
N TYR A 114 -5.44 3.05 -6.82
CA TYR A 114 -4.13 3.46 -6.33
C TYR A 114 -3.04 2.55 -6.88
N ALA A 115 -1.87 3.13 -7.08
CA ALA A 115 -0.65 2.43 -7.41
C ALA A 115 0.54 3.16 -6.81
N GLY A 116 1.52 2.40 -6.35
CA GLY A 116 2.69 2.97 -5.69
C GLY A 116 3.84 2.00 -5.59
N GLY A 117 4.92 2.53 -5.05
CA GLY A 117 6.12 1.78 -4.80
C GLY A 117 6.82 2.25 -3.54
N GLY A 118 7.79 1.49 -3.11
CA GLY A 118 8.55 1.77 -1.91
C GLY A 118 9.57 0.69 -1.61
N TYR A 119 9.79 0.46 -0.34
CA TYR A 119 10.70 -0.56 0.15
C TYR A 119 9.95 -1.57 1.01
N GLY A 120 10.31 -2.84 0.87
CA GLY A 120 9.81 -3.92 1.69
C GLY A 120 10.92 -4.88 2.10
N SER A 121 10.78 -5.44 3.29
CA SER A 121 11.65 -6.48 3.82
C SER A 121 10.80 -7.62 4.36
N ARG A 122 11.23 -8.83 4.08
CA ARG A 122 10.69 -10.06 4.64
C ARG A 122 11.84 -10.95 5.05
N THR A 123 11.83 -11.39 6.30
CA THR A 123 12.83 -12.31 6.85
C THR A 123 12.13 -13.57 7.35
N LEU A 124 12.66 -14.72 6.97
CA LEU A 124 12.34 -16.01 7.56
C LEU A 124 13.60 -16.53 8.24
N ALA A 125 13.53 -16.82 9.53
CA ALA A 125 14.62 -17.42 10.28
C ALA A 125 14.15 -18.75 10.90
N TRP A 126 14.97 -19.77 10.78
CA TRP A 126 14.79 -21.06 11.42
C TRP A 126 15.54 -21.09 12.74
N GLU A 127 14.98 -21.73 13.74
CA GLU A 127 15.64 -21.90 15.05
C GLU A 127 16.38 -23.24 15.10
N THR A 128 17.65 -23.19 15.49
CA THR A 128 18.45 -24.39 15.73
C THR A 128 18.08 -25.04 17.04
N VAL A 129 18.50 -26.28 17.27
CA VAL A 129 18.30 -26.97 18.55
C VAL A 129 19.03 -26.29 19.72
N GLU A 130 20.06 -25.50 19.44
CA GLU A 130 20.82 -24.71 20.39
C GLU A 130 20.14 -23.37 20.72
N GLY A 131 19.07 -23.00 19.98
CA GLY A 131 18.31 -21.78 20.21
C GLY A 131 18.79 -20.59 19.37
N GLU A 132 19.71 -20.78 18.45
CA GLU A 132 20.19 -19.75 17.54
C GLU A 132 19.23 -19.59 16.36
N LEU A 133 19.08 -18.36 15.86
CA LEU A 133 18.28 -18.06 14.68
C LEU A 133 19.19 -18.00 13.46
N VAL A 134 18.78 -18.70 12.42
CA VAL A 134 19.45 -18.74 11.11
C VAL A 134 18.51 -18.25 10.05
N LYS A 135 18.89 -17.17 9.38
CA LYS A 135 18.08 -16.54 8.32
C LYS A 135 18.17 -17.39 7.05
N ASN A 136 17.02 -17.82 6.55
CA ASN A 136 16.93 -18.45 5.24
C ASN A 136 16.97 -17.38 4.15
N THR A 137 18.02 -17.39 3.32
CA THR A 137 18.24 -16.40 2.27
C THR A 137 17.29 -16.57 1.08
N ASP A 138 16.87 -17.79 0.77
CA ASP A 138 16.00 -18.09 -0.36
C ASP A 138 14.55 -17.67 -0.09
N HIS A 139 14.13 -17.76 1.18
CA HIS A 139 12.80 -17.33 1.62
C HIS A 139 12.75 -15.92 2.21
N SER A 140 13.89 -15.26 2.37
CA SER A 140 14.00 -13.87 2.76
C SER A 140 14.20 -12.98 1.55
N ALA A 141 13.61 -11.80 1.56
CA ALA A 141 13.79 -10.81 0.51
C ALA A 141 13.66 -9.40 1.06
N SER A 142 14.50 -8.52 0.59
CA SER A 142 14.38 -7.09 0.83
C SER A 142 14.62 -6.33 -0.46
N GLY A 143 13.95 -5.21 -0.62
CA GLY A 143 14.12 -4.38 -1.82
C GLY A 143 12.86 -3.67 -2.24
N VAL A 144 12.68 -3.53 -3.54
CA VAL A 144 11.58 -2.76 -4.12
C VAL A 144 10.24 -3.40 -3.78
N ALA A 145 9.36 -2.62 -3.17
CA ALA A 145 7.97 -2.95 -2.99
C ALA A 145 7.13 -2.23 -4.05
N ALA A 146 6.14 -2.91 -4.61
CA ALA A 146 5.18 -2.31 -5.53
C ALA A 146 3.77 -2.74 -5.12
N GLU A 147 2.80 -1.86 -5.35
CA GLU A 147 1.41 -2.16 -5.02
C GLU A 147 0.44 -1.48 -5.99
N LEU A 148 -0.72 -2.09 -6.09
CA LEU A 148 -1.86 -1.56 -6.82
C LEU A 148 -3.15 -2.03 -6.17
N GLY A 149 -4.22 -1.25 -6.32
CA GLY A 149 -5.51 -1.67 -5.79
C GLY A 149 -6.65 -0.71 -6.10
N VAL A 150 -7.80 -1.06 -5.57
CA VAL A 150 -9.06 -0.33 -5.74
C VAL A 150 -9.64 0.02 -4.38
N ILE A 151 -10.22 1.21 -4.29
CA ILE A 151 -10.95 1.68 -3.11
C ILE A 151 -12.36 2.03 -3.53
N GLY A 152 -13.34 1.40 -2.89
CA GLY A 152 -14.76 1.74 -3.00
C GLY A 152 -15.18 2.63 -1.84
N ARG A 153 -15.87 3.74 -2.12
CA ARG A 153 -16.38 4.65 -1.09
C ARG A 153 -17.88 4.50 -0.89
N LEU A 154 -18.31 4.32 0.36
CA LEU A 154 -19.70 4.23 0.78
C LEU A 154 -20.01 5.32 1.82
N GLY A 155 -20.46 6.48 1.38
CA GLY A 155 -20.64 7.63 2.26
C GLY A 155 -19.32 8.17 2.80
N LYS A 156 -19.07 8.02 4.09
CA LYS A 156 -17.79 8.32 4.77
C LYS A 156 -16.87 7.10 4.86
N PHE A 157 -17.40 5.89 4.70
CA PHE A 157 -16.61 4.67 4.76
C PHE A 157 -15.89 4.40 3.43
N ALA A 158 -14.75 3.75 3.52
CA ALA A 158 -13.97 3.29 2.40
C ALA A 158 -13.59 1.83 2.62
N LEU A 159 -13.65 1.04 1.56
CA LEU A 159 -13.21 -0.35 1.53
C LEU A 159 -12.15 -0.48 0.44
N SER A 160 -11.06 -1.19 0.70
CA SER A 160 -10.02 -1.44 -0.30
C SER A 160 -9.78 -2.91 -0.52
N VAL A 161 -9.38 -3.21 -1.74
CA VAL A 161 -8.74 -4.48 -2.11
C VAL A 161 -7.51 -4.12 -2.92
N GLY A 162 -6.38 -4.72 -2.58
CA GLY A 162 -5.13 -4.43 -3.24
C GLY A 162 -4.20 -5.63 -3.31
N PHE A 163 -3.25 -5.51 -4.20
CA PHE A 163 -2.16 -6.44 -4.41
C PHE A 163 -0.85 -5.73 -4.10
N HIS A 164 0.02 -6.41 -3.37
CA HIS A 164 1.32 -5.90 -2.98
C HIS A 164 2.39 -6.95 -3.29
N THR A 165 3.56 -6.53 -3.72
CA THR A 165 4.69 -7.41 -3.98
C THR A 165 5.99 -6.82 -3.47
N VAL A 166 6.90 -7.67 -3.02
CA VAL A 166 8.29 -7.33 -2.69
C VAL A 166 9.22 -8.09 -3.60
N ASN A 167 10.11 -7.37 -4.28
CA ASN A 167 11.04 -7.89 -5.30
C ASN A 167 10.38 -8.75 -6.38
N PHE A 168 9.07 -8.57 -6.62
CA PHE A 168 8.28 -9.39 -7.55
C PHE A 168 8.32 -10.90 -7.27
N LYS A 169 8.85 -11.31 -6.10
CA LYS A 169 8.90 -12.71 -5.65
C LYS A 169 7.80 -13.05 -4.65
N HIS A 170 7.46 -12.11 -3.77
CA HIS A 170 6.48 -12.33 -2.70
C HIS A 170 5.24 -11.49 -2.94
N HIS A 171 4.13 -12.17 -3.18
CA HIS A 171 2.85 -11.55 -3.52
C HIS A 171 1.89 -11.63 -2.34
N GLU A 172 1.14 -10.57 -2.11
CA GLU A 172 0.18 -10.47 -1.03
C GLU A 172 -1.10 -9.80 -1.51
N VAL A 173 -2.23 -10.32 -1.09
CA VAL A 173 -3.53 -9.66 -1.25
C VAL A 173 -3.90 -9.00 0.07
N ALA A 174 -4.34 -7.76 0.00
CA ALA A 174 -4.76 -6.99 1.15
C ALA A 174 -6.18 -6.49 0.99
N VAL A 175 -6.90 -6.48 2.10
CA VAL A 175 -8.20 -5.84 2.24
C VAL A 175 -8.13 -4.78 3.33
N GLY A 176 -8.87 -3.70 3.16
CA GLY A 176 -8.85 -2.60 4.10
C GLY A 176 -10.21 -1.97 4.31
N ILE A 177 -10.36 -1.37 5.48
CA ILE A 177 -11.50 -0.56 5.86
C ILE A 177 -11.02 0.78 6.38
N GLY A 178 -11.72 1.85 6.07
CA GLY A 178 -11.32 3.18 6.48
C GLY A 178 -12.40 4.23 6.36
N ILE A 179 -11.97 5.47 6.53
CA ILE A 179 -12.82 6.66 6.47
C ILE A 179 -12.23 7.65 5.47
N MET A 180 -13.12 8.25 4.67
CA MET A 180 -12.78 9.30 3.71
C MET A 180 -13.66 10.53 3.98
N PHE A 181 -13.06 11.62 4.42
CA PHE A 181 -13.73 12.86 4.86
C PHE A 181 -13.10 14.12 4.27
#